data_a8bfb7e2c34b51954d6ba31d0e5d64f8
#
_entry.id   a8bfb7e2c34b51954d6ba31d0e5d64f8
#
_cell.length_a   1.000
_cell.length_b   1.000
_cell.length_c   1.000
_cell.angle_alpha   90.00
_cell.angle_beta   90.00
_cell.angle_gamma   90.00
#
_symmetry.space_group_name_H-M   'P 1'
#
loop_
_entity.id
_entity.type
_entity.pdbx_description
1 polymer ?
#
loop_
_entity_poly.entity_id
_entity_poly.type
_entity_poly.pdbx_seq_one_letter_code
_entity_poly.pdbx_strand_id
1 'polypeptide(L)'
;MLNPSKSDCITILSAASELADDSMLPLDHGRLGLSRNGMLAAAAFLVERACFRRHQEGDGHYAVGGLSLQGRLRLDQLSNG
;
A
#
# COMPACT_ATOMS: atom_id res chain seq x y z
N MET A 1 -7.05 5.64 -17.26
CA MET A 1 -6.49 5.37 -15.93
C MET A 1 -6.83 3.95 -15.51
N LEU A 2 -5.83 3.20 -15.10
CA LEU A 2 -6.06 1.84 -14.62
C LEU A 2 -6.50 1.88 -13.15
N ASN A 3 -7.58 1.19 -12.86
CA ASN A 3 -7.98 1.02 -11.46
C ASN A 3 -7.03 0.02 -10.80
N PRO A 4 -6.62 0.27 -9.56
CA PRO A 4 -5.80 -0.70 -8.85
C PRO A 4 -6.59 -1.98 -8.61
N SER A 5 -5.91 -3.13 -8.68
CA SER A 5 -6.59 -4.38 -8.39
C SER A 5 -6.79 -4.53 -6.89
N LYS A 6 -7.87 -5.17 -6.51
CA LYS A 6 -8.17 -5.47 -5.12
C LYS A 6 -7.03 -6.28 -4.49
N SER A 7 -6.53 -7.27 -5.23
CA SER A 7 -5.45 -8.14 -4.80
C SER A 7 -4.18 -7.35 -4.50
N ASP A 8 -3.82 -6.40 -5.37
CA ASP A 8 -2.63 -5.57 -5.17
C ASP A 8 -2.77 -4.70 -3.92
N CYS A 9 -3.96 -4.11 -3.72
CA CYS A 9 -4.22 -3.31 -2.54
C CYS A 9 -4.10 -4.13 -1.26
N ILE A 10 -4.66 -5.35 -1.24
CA ILE A 10 -4.57 -6.23 -0.09
C ILE A 10 -3.11 -6.56 0.22
N THR A 11 -2.32 -6.86 -0.80
CA THR A 11 -0.91 -7.20 -0.63
C THR A 11 -0.14 -6.05 0.04
N ILE A 12 -0.32 -4.83 -0.44
CA ILE A 12 0.38 -3.66 0.10
C ILE A 12 -0.11 -3.37 1.53
N LEU A 13 -1.42 -3.37 1.74
CA LEU A 13 -1.98 -3.10 3.06
C LEU A 13 -1.55 -4.14 4.09
N SER A 14 -1.53 -5.42 3.70
CA SER A 14 -1.11 -6.50 4.59
C SER A 14 0.36 -6.37 4.98
N ALA A 15 1.21 -6.05 4.00
CA ALA A 15 2.63 -5.85 4.26
C ALA A 15 2.85 -4.68 5.20
N ALA A 16 2.12 -3.57 4.99
CA ALA A 16 2.23 -2.40 5.84
C ALA A 16 1.71 -2.66 7.26
N SER A 17 0.70 -3.53 7.40
CA SER A 17 0.13 -3.83 8.71
C SER A 17 1.11 -4.53 9.64
N GLU A 18 2.15 -5.15 9.09
CA GLU A 18 3.16 -5.84 9.86
C GLU A 18 4.31 -4.93 10.29
N LEU A 19 4.31 -3.68 9.86
CA LEU A 19 5.36 -2.74 10.21
C LEU A 19 5.19 -2.19 11.63
N ALA A 20 6.33 -1.90 12.27
CA ALA A 20 6.32 -1.11 13.48
C ALA A 20 5.86 0.32 13.14
N ASP A 21 5.31 1.02 14.13
CA ASP A 21 4.68 2.34 13.92
C ASP A 21 5.63 3.39 13.33
N ASP A 22 6.92 3.29 13.61
CA ASP A 22 7.92 4.24 13.15
C ASP A 22 8.71 3.77 11.94
N SER A 23 8.32 2.64 11.35
CA SER A 23 9.02 2.04 10.22
C SER A 23 8.38 2.43 8.90
N MET A 24 9.18 2.39 7.83
CA MET A 24 8.73 2.60 6.47
C MET A 24 8.91 1.33 5.66
N LEU A 25 7.94 1.03 4.80
CA LEU A 25 7.99 -0.11 3.91
C LEU A 25 8.38 0.38 2.51
N PRO A 26 9.61 0.09 2.06
CA PRO A 26 9.95 0.37 0.66
C PRO A 26 9.12 -0.54 -0.24
N LEU A 27 8.46 0.03 -1.23
CA LEU A 27 7.64 -0.76 -2.15
C LEU A 27 8.50 -1.32 -3.26
N ASP A 28 8.66 -2.63 -3.28
CA ASP A 28 9.42 -3.36 -4.28
C ASP A 28 8.48 -4.39 -4.90
N HIS A 29 8.12 -4.17 -6.16
CA HIS A 29 7.15 -5.04 -6.83
C HIS A 29 7.61 -6.50 -6.88
N GLY A 30 8.90 -6.73 -7.04
CA GLY A 30 9.43 -8.09 -7.08
C GLY A 30 9.25 -8.81 -5.78
N ARG A 31 9.49 -8.14 -4.65
CA ARG A 31 9.31 -8.72 -3.32
C ARG A 31 7.85 -8.95 -2.97
N LEU A 32 6.98 -8.06 -3.46
CA LEU A 32 5.55 -8.16 -3.20
C LEU A 32 4.83 -9.11 -4.17
N GLY A 33 5.53 -9.54 -5.21
CA GLY A 33 4.93 -10.41 -6.23
C GLY A 33 3.94 -9.68 -7.13
N LEU A 34 4.11 -8.37 -7.30
CA LEU A 34 3.22 -7.54 -8.08
C LEU A 34 3.92 -7.03 -9.34
N SER A 35 3.14 -6.64 -10.34
CA SER A 35 3.69 -5.88 -11.44
C SER A 35 4.04 -4.48 -10.95
N ARG A 36 5.05 -3.86 -11.58
CA ARG A 36 5.45 -2.51 -11.21
C ARG A 36 4.31 -1.52 -11.34
N ASN A 37 3.61 -1.54 -12.47
CA ASN A 37 2.51 -0.61 -12.72
C ASN A 37 1.33 -0.87 -11.78
N GLY A 38 1.01 -2.13 -11.52
CA GLY A 38 -0.06 -2.47 -10.58
C GLY A 38 0.26 -2.01 -9.17
N MET A 39 1.50 -2.22 -8.73
CA MET A 39 1.94 -1.78 -7.41
C MET A 39 1.85 -0.25 -7.28
N LEU A 40 2.36 0.48 -8.28
CA LEU A 40 2.32 1.94 -8.23
C LEU A 40 0.90 2.48 -8.25
N ALA A 41 0.02 1.88 -9.07
CA ALA A 41 -1.39 2.30 -9.11
C ALA A 41 -2.07 2.05 -7.77
N ALA A 42 -1.84 0.89 -7.17
CA ALA A 42 -2.44 0.56 -5.88
C ALA A 42 -1.89 1.46 -4.77
N ALA A 43 -0.57 1.71 -4.76
CA ALA A 43 0.03 2.56 -3.75
C ALA A 43 -0.51 3.99 -3.83
N ALA A 44 -0.59 4.55 -5.04
CA ALA A 44 -1.12 5.89 -5.24
C ALA A 44 -2.58 5.99 -4.78
N PHE A 45 -3.38 4.99 -5.13
CA PHE A 45 -4.78 4.92 -4.71
C PHE A 45 -4.90 4.91 -3.19
N LEU A 46 -4.12 4.06 -2.52
CA LEU A 46 -4.18 3.92 -1.07
C LEU A 46 -3.67 5.17 -0.35
N VAL A 47 -2.63 5.80 -0.86
CA VAL A 47 -2.11 7.05 -0.29
C VAL A 47 -3.18 8.14 -0.41
N GLU A 48 -3.83 8.24 -1.57
CA GLU A 48 -4.88 9.22 -1.81
C GLU A 48 -6.07 9.03 -0.86
N ARG A 49 -6.33 7.78 -0.43
CA ARG A 49 -7.39 7.46 0.51
C ARG A 49 -6.95 7.54 1.97
N ALA A 50 -5.75 8.10 2.21
CA ALA A 50 -5.21 8.28 3.57
C ALA A 50 -5.05 6.96 4.32
N CYS A 51 -4.70 5.89 3.62
CA CYS A 51 -4.55 4.57 4.23
C CYS A 51 -3.24 4.41 5.00
N PHE A 52 -2.28 5.28 4.77
CA PHE A 52 -0.98 5.22 5.45
C PHE A 52 -0.74 6.50 6.24
N ARG A 53 -0.05 6.37 7.37
CA ARG A 53 0.30 7.51 8.20
C ARG A 53 1.36 8.39 7.55
N ARG A 54 2.25 7.78 6.78
CA ARG A 54 3.34 8.48 6.10
C ARG A 54 3.59 7.83 4.76
N HIS A 55 4.09 8.61 3.83
CA HIS A 55 4.53 8.07 2.55
C HIS A 55 5.66 8.95 2.01
N GLN A 56 6.51 8.34 1.19
CA GLN A 56 7.59 9.04 0.50
C GLN A 56 7.61 8.59 -0.95
N GLU A 57 7.86 9.54 -1.84
CA GLU A 57 8.00 9.28 -3.26
C GLU A 57 9.17 10.08 -3.78
N GLY A 58 10.05 9.46 -4.56
CA GLY A 58 11.20 10.14 -5.17
C GLY A 58 11.97 9.21 -6.07
N ASP A 59 12.42 9.71 -7.21
CA ASP A 59 13.30 9.01 -8.15
C ASP A 59 12.88 7.59 -8.49
N GLY A 60 11.57 7.38 -8.68
CA GLY A 60 11.05 6.07 -9.00
C GLY A 60 10.88 5.13 -7.81
N HIS A 61 11.15 5.61 -6.62
CA HIS A 61 10.97 4.84 -5.39
C HIS A 61 9.74 5.30 -4.64
N TYR A 62 9.07 4.36 -4.01
CA TYR A 62 7.88 4.64 -3.22
C TYR A 62 8.01 3.90 -1.90
N ALA A 63 7.71 4.57 -0.80
CA ALA A 63 7.71 3.94 0.51
C ALA A 63 6.50 4.43 1.30
N VAL A 64 5.93 3.55 2.10
CA VAL A 64 4.77 3.89 2.93
C VAL A 64 5.06 3.49 4.37
N GLY A 65 4.51 4.23 5.30
CA GLY A 65 4.68 3.95 6.73
C GLY A 65 3.35 3.66 7.38
N GLY A 66 3.31 2.70 8.26
CA GLY A 66 2.19 2.30 9.11
C GLY A 66 0.77 2.51 8.60
N LEU A 67 -0.13 1.59 8.87
CA LEU A 67 -1.52 1.79 8.50
C LEU A 67 -2.18 2.83 9.39
N SER A 68 -2.93 3.75 8.75
CA SER A 68 -3.86 4.62 9.46
C SER A 68 -5.10 3.81 9.84
N LEU A 69 -6.01 4.44 10.60
CA LEU A 69 -7.30 3.82 10.88
C LEU A 69 -8.05 3.50 9.58
N GLN A 70 -8.03 4.43 8.62
CA GLN A 70 -8.65 4.20 7.32
C GLN A 70 -8.01 3.02 6.59
N GLY A 71 -6.68 2.88 6.69
CA GLY A 71 -5.99 1.75 6.07
C GLY A 71 -6.41 0.42 6.68
N ARG A 72 -6.53 0.36 8.00
CA ARG A 72 -6.98 -0.86 8.69
C ARG A 72 -8.40 -1.22 8.32
N LEU A 73 -9.29 -0.24 8.25
CA LEU A 73 -10.68 -0.46 7.85
C LEU A 73 -10.76 -0.94 6.40
N ARG A 74 -9.95 -0.35 5.53
CA ARG A 74 -9.91 -0.73 4.12
C ARG A 74 -9.42 -2.17 3.95
N LEU A 75 -8.36 -2.54 4.67
CA LEU A 75 -7.83 -3.90 4.62
C LEU A 75 -8.90 -4.90 5.08
N ASP A 76 -9.59 -4.58 6.17
CA ASP A 76 -10.64 -5.43 6.70
C ASP A 76 -11.78 -5.61 5.68
N GLN A 77 -12.22 -4.51 5.08
CA GLN A 77 -13.27 -4.54 4.06
C GLN A 77 -12.88 -5.38 2.86
N LEU A 78 -11.65 -5.22 2.37
CA LEU A 78 -11.17 -5.95 1.20
C LEU A 78 -10.97 -7.43 1.50
N SER A 79 -10.54 -7.75 2.72
CA SER A 79 -10.30 -9.14 3.11
C SER A 79 -11.59 -9.90 3.36
N ASN A 80 -12.65 -9.22 3.79
CA ASN A 80 -13.93 -9.84 4.13
C ASN A 80 -14.96 -9.73 3.02
N GLY A 81 -14.67 -8.94 2.03
CA GLY A 81 -15.56 -8.73 0.89
C GLY A 81 -15.11 -9.41 -0.37
#